data_8dfc17a63a7a27cbde412daafa3ded29
#
_entry.id   8dfc17a63a7a27cbde412daafa3ded29
#
_cell.length_a   1.000
_cell.length_b   1.000
_cell.length_c   1.000
_cell.angle_alpha   90.00
_cell.angle_beta   90.00
_cell.angle_gamma   90.00
#
_symmetry.space_group_name_H-M   'P 1'
#
loop_
_entity.id
_entity.type
_entity.pdbx_description
1 polymer ?
#
loop_
_entity_poly.entity_id
_entity_poly.type
_entity_poly.pdbx_seq_one_letter_code
_entity_poly.pdbx_strand_id
1 'polypeptide(L)'
;MKALLDTHAFLWWITDNPMLSSHVRKIISDGRNELFFSAASGWEIAIKAQLGRIKIPDKPEIFISEQMIANAIQSLPIQISHAFHVYNLPSHHRDPFDRMLIAQAQLEGLPILTNDPQISRYPVKVIW
;
A
#
# COMPACT_ATOMS: atom_id res chain seq x y z
N MET A 1 -7.19 14.56 3.83
CA MET A 1 -6.39 13.52 4.51
C MET A 1 -5.34 13.00 3.56
N LYS A 2 -4.18 12.61 4.09
CA LYS A 2 -3.16 11.87 3.36
C LYS A 2 -3.10 10.45 3.93
N ALA A 3 -3.02 9.43 3.07
CA ALA A 3 -2.99 8.04 3.52
C ALA A 3 -2.19 7.16 2.57
N LEU A 4 -1.56 6.12 3.12
CA LEU A 4 -0.82 5.12 2.38
C LEU A 4 -1.70 3.88 2.20
N LEU A 5 -1.78 3.40 0.97
CA LEU A 5 -2.53 2.19 0.65
C LEU A 5 -1.68 0.95 0.94
N ASP A 6 -2.24 -0.02 1.68
CA ASP A 6 -1.72 -1.37 1.69
C ASP A 6 -1.89 -1.99 0.29
N THR A 7 -1.00 -2.90 -0.06
CA THR A 7 -1.02 -3.57 -1.37
C THR A 7 -2.38 -4.21 -1.66
N HIS A 8 -2.97 -4.92 -0.69
CA HIS A 8 -4.27 -5.55 -0.86
C HIS A 8 -5.40 -4.52 -1.00
N ALA A 9 -5.37 -3.42 -0.24
CA ALA A 9 -6.37 -2.37 -0.38
C ALA A 9 -6.37 -1.78 -1.78
N PHE A 10 -5.18 -1.55 -2.35
CA PHE A 10 -5.05 -1.09 -3.74
C PHE A 10 -5.63 -2.10 -4.73
N LEU A 11 -5.23 -3.37 -4.61
CA LEU A 11 -5.71 -4.42 -5.52
C LEU A 11 -7.21 -4.61 -5.42
N TRP A 12 -7.78 -4.55 -4.22
CA TRP A 12 -9.23 -4.68 -4.04
C TRP A 12 -10.00 -3.48 -4.58
N TRP A 13 -9.40 -2.30 -4.52
CA TRP A 13 -10.01 -1.11 -5.13
C TRP A 13 -10.10 -1.25 -6.65
N ILE A 14 -8.99 -1.59 -7.31
CA ILE A 14 -8.95 -1.65 -8.78
C ILE A 14 -9.70 -2.83 -9.35
N THR A 15 -9.98 -3.87 -8.56
CA THR A 15 -10.76 -5.04 -8.96
C THR A 15 -12.20 -5.01 -8.43
N ASP A 16 -12.58 -3.93 -7.75
CA ASP A 16 -13.89 -3.79 -7.12
C ASP A 16 -14.23 -4.98 -6.21
N ASN A 17 -13.26 -5.43 -5.43
CA ASN A 17 -13.42 -6.58 -4.55
C ASN A 17 -14.23 -6.21 -3.30
N PRO A 18 -15.27 -7.00 -2.92
CA PRO A 18 -16.08 -6.72 -1.75
C PRO A 18 -15.34 -6.81 -0.41
N MET A 19 -14.12 -7.34 -0.38
CA MET A 19 -13.26 -7.33 0.81
C MET A 19 -12.86 -5.92 1.23
N LEU A 20 -12.86 -4.95 0.31
CA LEU A 20 -12.58 -3.56 0.63
C LEU A 20 -13.78 -2.96 1.38
N SER A 21 -13.54 -2.40 2.56
CA SER A 21 -14.60 -1.82 3.39
C SER A 21 -15.29 -0.63 2.70
N SER A 22 -16.55 -0.39 3.05
CA SER A 22 -17.27 0.79 2.54
C SER A 22 -16.64 2.09 3.02
N HIS A 23 -16.07 2.09 4.21
CA HIS A 23 -15.38 3.26 4.76
C HIS A 23 -14.14 3.61 3.93
N VAL A 24 -13.29 2.63 3.61
CA VAL A 24 -12.10 2.85 2.79
C VAL A 24 -12.49 3.21 1.35
N ARG A 25 -13.55 2.62 0.78
CA ARG A 25 -14.07 3.03 -0.53
C ARG A 25 -14.41 4.52 -0.57
N LYS A 26 -15.04 5.04 0.47
CA LYS A 26 -15.38 6.46 0.56
C LYS A 26 -14.12 7.33 0.62
N ILE A 27 -13.10 6.89 1.36
CA ILE A 27 -11.83 7.61 1.45
C ILE A 27 -11.15 7.67 0.09
N ILE A 28 -11.07 6.55 -0.62
CA ILE A 28 -10.40 6.49 -1.92
C ILE A 28 -11.16 7.30 -2.98
N SER A 29 -12.49 7.25 -2.95
CA SER A 29 -13.32 7.97 -3.92
C SER A 29 -13.42 9.47 -3.66
N ASP A 30 -13.01 9.95 -2.49
CA ASP A 30 -13.05 11.38 -2.17
C ASP A 30 -11.78 12.06 -2.70
N GLY A 31 -11.95 12.84 -3.77
CA GLY A 31 -10.84 13.52 -4.45
C GLY A 31 -10.10 14.56 -3.62
N ARG A 32 -10.58 14.90 -2.41
CA ARG A 32 -9.88 15.77 -1.47
C ARG A 32 -8.77 15.05 -0.71
N ASN A 33 -8.79 13.71 -0.68
CA ASN A 33 -7.78 12.90 -0.05
C ASN A 33 -6.58 12.70 -0.98
N GLU A 34 -5.38 12.77 -0.42
CA GLU A 34 -4.14 12.44 -1.13
C GLU A 34 -3.75 11.00 -0.76
N LEU A 35 -3.75 10.13 -1.75
CA LEU A 35 -3.48 8.71 -1.57
C LEU A 35 -2.13 8.35 -2.17
N PHE A 36 -1.40 7.51 -1.46
CA PHE A 36 -0.05 7.10 -1.86
C PHE A 36 0.02 5.59 -2.03
N PHE A 37 0.74 5.19 -3.07
CA PHE A 37 1.07 3.80 -3.38
C PHE A 37 2.58 3.65 -3.32
N SER A 38 3.07 2.81 -2.41
CA SER A 38 4.51 2.64 -2.21
C SER A 38 5.17 1.89 -3.35
N ALA A 39 6.42 2.27 -3.66
CA ALA A 39 7.29 1.49 -4.53
C ALA A 39 7.46 0.05 -4.00
N ALA A 40 7.39 -0.17 -2.69
CA ALA A 40 7.42 -1.51 -2.10
C ALA A 40 6.23 -2.36 -2.56
N SER A 41 5.03 -1.78 -2.61
CA SER A 41 3.83 -2.47 -3.09
C SER A 41 3.92 -2.77 -4.59
N GLY A 42 4.45 -1.83 -5.38
CA GLY A 42 4.71 -2.06 -6.80
C GLY A 42 5.68 -3.21 -7.02
N TRP A 43 6.73 -3.27 -6.23
CA TRP A 43 7.72 -4.34 -6.26
C TRP A 43 7.10 -5.69 -5.87
N GLU A 44 6.30 -5.72 -4.82
CA GLU A 44 5.59 -6.93 -4.41
C GLU A 44 4.68 -7.47 -5.53
N ILE A 45 3.91 -6.59 -6.16
CA ILE A 45 3.02 -6.97 -7.28
C ILE A 45 3.84 -7.49 -8.46
N ALA A 46 4.94 -6.84 -8.81
CA ALA A 46 5.79 -7.27 -9.91
C ALA A 46 6.35 -8.68 -9.68
N ILE A 47 6.83 -8.96 -8.46
CA ILE A 47 7.35 -10.28 -8.11
C ILE A 47 6.23 -11.33 -8.21
N LYS A 48 5.08 -11.06 -7.60
CA LYS A 48 3.97 -12.01 -7.56
C LYS A 48 3.34 -12.23 -8.93
N ALA A 49 3.26 -11.20 -9.76
CA ALA A 49 2.79 -11.32 -11.14
C ALA A 49 3.73 -12.19 -11.97
N GLN A 50 5.06 -12.00 -11.84
CA GLN A 50 6.05 -12.80 -12.52
C GLN A 50 5.96 -14.28 -12.13
N LEU A 51 5.65 -14.56 -10.85
CA LEU A 51 5.50 -15.92 -10.35
C LEU A 51 4.11 -16.54 -10.64
N GLY A 52 3.22 -15.81 -11.29
CA GLY A 52 1.86 -16.26 -11.57
C GLY A 52 0.93 -16.29 -10.37
N ARG A 53 1.32 -15.66 -9.25
CA ARG A 53 0.51 -15.60 -8.02
C ARG A 53 -0.54 -14.49 -8.02
N ILE A 54 -0.33 -13.47 -8.85
CA ILE A 54 -1.30 -12.40 -9.10
C ILE A 54 -1.48 -12.31 -10.60
N LYS A 55 -2.74 -12.26 -11.04
CA LYS A 55 -3.08 -12.08 -12.46
C LYS A 55 -3.49 -10.63 -12.68
N ILE A 56 -2.81 -9.97 -13.62
CA ILE A 56 -3.14 -8.62 -14.06
C ILE A 56 -3.21 -8.62 -15.59
N PRO A 57 -4.02 -7.74 -16.19
CA PRO A 57 -4.30 -7.80 -17.65
C PRO A 57 -3.12 -7.38 -18.55
N ASP A 58 -2.08 -6.75 -17.98
CA ASP A 58 -0.93 -6.27 -18.72
C ASP A 58 0.30 -6.28 -17.79
N LYS A 59 1.45 -5.86 -18.30
CA LYS A 59 2.66 -5.69 -17.47
C LYS A 59 2.38 -4.74 -16.31
N PRO A 60 2.97 -4.98 -15.11
CA PRO A 60 2.76 -4.11 -13.95
C PRO A 60 3.03 -2.64 -14.24
N GLU A 61 4.13 -2.33 -14.95
CA GLU A 61 4.51 -0.95 -15.28
C GLU A 61 3.45 -0.21 -16.10
N ILE A 62 2.65 -0.94 -16.89
CA ILE A 62 1.58 -0.37 -17.70
C ILE A 62 0.28 -0.33 -16.88
N PHE A 63 -0.16 -1.48 -16.40
CA PHE A 63 -1.48 -1.61 -15.75
C PHE A 63 -1.54 -0.80 -14.45
N ILE A 64 -0.54 -0.95 -13.58
CA ILE A 64 -0.53 -0.25 -12.28
C ILE A 64 -0.40 1.26 -12.47
N SER A 65 0.46 1.70 -13.40
CA SER A 65 0.61 3.13 -13.71
C SER A 65 -0.68 3.74 -14.23
N GLU A 66 -1.39 3.04 -15.11
CA GLU A 66 -2.71 3.49 -15.60
C GLU A 66 -3.73 3.61 -14.47
N GLN A 67 -3.77 2.64 -13.56
CA GLN A 67 -4.68 2.67 -12.42
C GLN A 67 -4.35 3.81 -11.45
N MET A 68 -3.07 4.07 -11.22
CA MET A 68 -2.66 5.19 -10.38
C MET A 68 -3.08 6.53 -10.96
N ILE A 69 -2.89 6.73 -12.27
CA ILE A 69 -3.30 7.96 -12.95
C ILE A 69 -4.82 8.11 -12.90
N ALA A 70 -5.55 7.05 -13.24
CA ALA A 70 -7.01 7.07 -13.29
C ALA A 70 -7.63 7.39 -11.92
N ASN A 71 -6.98 7.03 -10.83
CA ASN A 71 -7.49 7.20 -9.46
C ASN A 71 -6.78 8.30 -8.68
N ALA A 72 -5.95 9.10 -9.33
CA ALA A 72 -5.18 10.18 -8.72
C ALA A 72 -4.35 9.72 -7.50
N ILE A 73 -3.75 8.52 -7.62
CA ILE A 73 -2.91 7.94 -6.58
C ILE A 73 -1.45 8.28 -6.89
N GLN A 74 -0.76 8.83 -5.89
CA GLN A 74 0.63 9.25 -6.02
C GLN A 74 1.58 8.12 -5.64
N SER A 75 2.74 8.06 -6.30
CA SER A 75 3.78 7.11 -5.89
C SER A 75 4.53 7.62 -4.65
N LEU A 76 4.87 6.69 -3.76
CA LEU A 76 5.75 6.97 -2.62
C LEU A 76 7.06 6.19 -2.81
N PRO A 77 8.13 6.86 -3.22
CA PRO A 77 9.43 6.21 -3.39
C PRO A 77 9.98 5.72 -2.06
N ILE A 78 10.80 4.66 -2.12
CA ILE A 78 11.56 4.20 -0.95
C ILE A 78 12.81 5.06 -0.84
N GLN A 79 12.90 5.84 0.25
CA GLN A 79 14.09 6.61 0.60
C GLN A 79 15.06 5.73 1.40
N ILE A 80 16.34 6.09 1.41
CA ILE A 80 17.30 5.36 2.22
C ILE A 80 16.95 5.43 3.72
N SER A 81 16.35 6.53 4.16
CA SER A 81 15.87 6.68 5.54
C SER A 81 14.78 5.67 5.88
N HIS A 82 13.89 5.38 4.92
CA HIS A 82 12.86 4.34 5.09
C HIS A 82 13.51 2.96 5.27
N ALA A 83 14.48 2.65 4.43
CA ALA A 83 15.16 1.36 4.46
C ALA A 83 15.88 1.14 5.81
N PHE A 84 16.58 2.14 6.32
CA PHE A 84 17.27 2.05 7.60
C PHE A 84 16.32 1.99 8.79
N HIS A 85 15.18 2.67 8.69
CA HIS A 85 14.18 2.69 9.77
C HIS A 85 13.58 1.32 10.06
N VAL A 86 13.59 0.41 9.09
CA VAL A 86 13.14 -0.98 9.29
C VAL A 86 13.87 -1.65 10.46
N TYR A 87 15.15 -1.31 10.68
CA TYR A 87 15.92 -1.82 11.80
C TYR A 87 15.29 -1.48 13.17
N ASN A 88 14.61 -0.36 13.27
CA ASN A 88 14.00 0.12 14.52
C ASN A 88 12.61 -0.47 14.79
N LEU A 89 12.05 -1.21 13.85
CA LEU A 89 10.73 -1.80 14.01
C LEU A 89 10.78 -3.02 14.94
N PRO A 90 9.78 -3.22 15.81
CA PRO A 90 9.67 -4.48 16.56
C PRO A 90 9.48 -5.65 15.59
N SER A 91 9.88 -6.85 16.03
CA SER A 91 9.87 -8.06 15.19
C SER A 91 8.56 -8.82 15.34
N HIS A 92 7.43 -8.19 15.00
CA HIS A 92 6.10 -8.82 15.11
C HIS A 92 5.86 -9.84 14.00
N HIS A 93 6.39 -9.62 12.82
CA HIS A 93 6.32 -10.53 11.68
C HIS A 93 7.47 -10.23 10.72
N ARG A 94 7.59 -11.03 9.65
CA ARG A 94 8.78 -11.03 8.78
C ARG A 94 8.55 -10.49 7.38
N ASP A 95 7.31 -10.17 7.00
CA ASP A 95 7.02 -9.71 5.65
C ASP A 95 7.77 -8.40 5.37
N PRO A 96 8.76 -8.40 4.45
CA PRO A 96 9.59 -7.22 4.21
C PRO A 96 8.82 -6.10 3.51
N PHE A 97 7.81 -6.41 2.73
CA PHE A 97 6.99 -5.41 2.05
C PHE A 97 6.12 -4.66 3.06
N ASP A 98 5.44 -5.39 3.95
CA ASP A 98 4.65 -4.79 5.03
C ASP A 98 5.52 -3.94 5.95
N ARG A 99 6.69 -4.45 6.34
CA ARG A 99 7.61 -3.73 7.24
C ARG A 99 8.12 -2.45 6.59
N MET A 100 8.34 -2.44 5.28
CA MET A 100 8.70 -1.23 4.55
C MET A 100 7.54 -0.22 4.55
N LEU A 101 6.30 -0.65 4.32
CA LEU A 101 5.13 0.23 4.40
C LEU A 101 5.01 0.86 5.78
N ILE A 102 5.23 0.08 6.83
CA ILE A 102 5.19 0.57 8.21
C ILE A 102 6.26 1.63 8.45
N ALA A 103 7.50 1.37 8.00
CA ALA A 103 8.60 2.33 8.12
C ALA A 103 8.29 3.64 7.40
N GLN A 104 7.75 3.56 6.19
CA GLN A 104 7.34 4.74 5.41
C GLN A 104 6.23 5.50 6.12
N ALA A 105 5.21 4.79 6.60
CA ALA A 105 4.08 5.41 7.30
C ALA A 105 4.54 6.17 8.55
N GLN A 106 5.44 5.59 9.33
CA GLN A 106 5.97 6.23 10.54
C GLN A 106 6.77 7.50 10.20
N LEU A 107 7.68 7.41 9.22
CA LEU A 107 8.55 8.54 8.88
C LEU A 107 7.79 9.66 8.14
N GLU A 108 6.81 9.32 7.33
CA GLU A 108 6.03 10.28 6.57
C GLU A 108 4.76 10.76 7.31
N GLY A 109 4.48 10.17 8.48
CA GLY A 109 3.31 10.55 9.27
C GLY A 109 1.99 10.21 8.60
N LEU A 110 1.91 9.05 7.91
CA LEU A 110 0.74 8.63 7.17
C LEU A 110 0.01 7.50 7.90
N PRO A 111 -1.34 7.53 7.98
CA PRO A 111 -2.10 6.33 8.29
C PRO A 111 -2.03 5.35 7.12
N ILE A 112 -2.18 4.06 7.42
CA ILE A 112 -2.25 3.00 6.42
C ILE A 112 -3.69 2.51 6.27
N LEU A 113 -4.18 2.47 5.05
CA LEU A 113 -5.47 1.87 4.74
C LEU A 113 -5.27 0.36 4.59
N THR A 114 -5.61 -0.39 5.62
CA THR A 114 -5.37 -1.84 5.70
C THR A 114 -6.28 -2.50 6.72
N ASN A 115 -6.64 -3.77 6.48
CA ASN A 115 -7.27 -4.63 7.47
C ASN A 115 -6.35 -5.74 7.97
N ASP A 116 -5.07 -5.70 7.60
CA ASP A 116 -4.12 -6.75 7.98
C ASP A 116 -3.82 -6.66 9.48
N PRO A 117 -4.17 -7.70 10.28
CA PRO A 117 -3.91 -7.69 11.71
C PRO A 117 -2.41 -7.66 12.04
N GLN A 118 -1.53 -8.09 11.15
CA GLN A 118 -0.09 -8.02 11.37
C GLN A 118 0.42 -6.58 11.35
N ILE A 119 -0.09 -5.76 10.45
CA ILE A 119 0.28 -4.34 10.36
C ILE A 119 -0.21 -3.59 11.60
N SER A 120 -1.42 -3.87 12.08
CA SER A 120 -1.98 -3.19 13.24
C SER A 120 -1.26 -3.50 14.56
N ARG A 121 -0.35 -4.49 14.58
CA ARG A 121 0.50 -4.77 15.75
C ARG A 121 1.61 -3.73 15.95
N TYR A 122 1.90 -2.94 14.94
CA TYR A 122 2.95 -1.92 14.96
C TYR A 122 2.38 -0.56 15.37
N PRO A 123 3.22 0.35 15.89
CA PRO A 123 2.76 1.69 16.27
C PRO A 123 2.53 2.58 15.04
N VAL A 124 1.52 2.25 14.26
CA VAL A 124 1.02 3.01 13.11
C VAL A 124 -0.49 3.14 13.21
N LYS A 125 -1.03 4.22 12.68
CA LYS A 125 -2.48 4.36 12.57
C LYS A 125 -2.97 3.55 11.37
N VAL A 126 -3.93 2.66 11.61
CA VAL A 126 -4.60 1.90 10.55
C VAL A 126 -6.04 2.35 10.42
N ILE A 127 -6.57 2.34 9.21
CA ILE A 127 -7.94 2.71 8.90
C ILE A 127 -8.53 1.62 8.01
N TRP A 128 -9.74 1.18 8.39
CA TRP A 128 -10.47 0.21 7.59
C TRP A 128 -11.98 0.37 7.64
#